data_471425eb6f81e599d821ab15c990fd7d
#
_entry.id   471425eb6f81e599d821ab15c990fd7d
#
_cell.length_a   1.000
_cell.length_b   1.000
_cell.length_c   1.000
_cell.angle_alpha   90.00
_cell.angle_beta   90.00
_cell.angle_gamma   90.00
#
_symmetry.space_group_name_H-M   'P 1'
#
loop_
_entity.id
_entity.type
_entity.pdbx_description
1 polymer ?
#
loop_
_entity_poly.entity_id
_entity_poly.type
_entity_poly.pdbx_seq_one_letter_code
_entity_poly.pdbx_strand_id
1 'polypeptide(L)'
;YPLYLKYSTKVVAHTIKSYSKFTIPYPYPVAQSLEAANGMEYPMICFNFGRTEKDGTYSEATKNGMIGVVIHEVGHNFFPMIINSDERQWTWMDEGLNSYCEYLTEELWDNKFPVSKGPAYKIVDYMKLPKDQLEPIMTNSENIIQFGPNAYSKPATGLNILRETIMGRELFDYAFKEYARRWAFKHPTPADLFRTMEDASGEDLDWFWRGWFYNTDPCDISLDTVRWAALNTDSESFGTKERMFSLPVAKPILNNFDDVSKQRNRKDKNIVFATDADTSLRDFYWHYARGLAKVDTSATEIIIPANTDTLSREEKQSIAGNKYFYELTFSNKGGLVMPLIVEWTFKDGTKEIDRVAAQIWRKNESKVVKTFVKNKEMASIKLDPMRETADIDEKNNTWNVETEPSKFQLFKNRTRGPRGASNGANPMQKEIATYIK
;
A
#
# COMPACT_ATOMS: atom_id res chain seq x y z
N TYR A 1 2.97 14.98 30.16
CA TYR A 1 1.64 14.76 29.56
C TYR A 1 1.33 13.27 29.52
N PRO A 2 0.16 12.83 30.02
CA PRO A 2 -0.12 11.40 30.24
C PRO A 2 -0.01 10.55 28.98
N LEU A 3 -0.49 11.03 27.83
CA LEU A 3 -0.43 10.30 26.55
C LEU A 3 1.01 10.05 26.11
N TYR A 4 1.84 11.08 26.11
CA TYR A 4 3.23 10.99 25.69
C TYR A 4 4.03 10.08 26.62
N LEU A 5 3.91 10.24 27.93
CA LEU A 5 4.56 9.39 28.94
C LEU A 5 4.15 7.92 28.81
N LYS A 6 2.90 7.66 28.46
CA LYS A 6 2.40 6.29 28.32
C LYS A 6 3.04 5.55 27.14
N TYR A 7 3.25 6.21 26.02
CA TYR A 7 3.60 5.54 24.76
C TYR A 7 5.01 5.81 24.26
N SER A 8 5.56 7.02 24.43
CA SER A 8 6.75 7.45 23.71
C SER A 8 7.94 6.51 23.83
N THR A 9 8.34 6.12 25.03
CA THR A 9 9.48 5.20 25.24
C THR A 9 9.26 3.84 24.58
N LYS A 10 8.04 3.32 24.61
CA LYS A 10 7.70 2.04 23.98
C LYS A 10 7.68 2.15 22.46
N VAL A 11 7.23 3.28 21.94
CA VAL A 11 7.29 3.57 20.50
C VAL A 11 8.72 3.70 20.03
N VAL A 12 9.60 4.40 20.77
CA VAL A 12 11.04 4.46 20.48
C VAL A 12 11.63 3.05 20.39
N ALA A 13 11.40 2.22 21.40
CA ALA A 13 11.93 0.85 21.41
C ALA A 13 11.39 -0.01 20.24
N HIS A 14 10.10 0.15 19.93
CA HIS A 14 9.47 -0.52 18.79
C HIS A 14 10.08 -0.07 17.46
N THR A 15 10.29 1.23 17.29
CA THR A 15 10.88 1.83 16.09
C THR A 15 12.28 1.31 15.85
N ILE A 16 13.15 1.40 16.86
CA ILE A 16 14.54 0.89 16.77
C ILE A 16 14.55 -0.60 16.37
N LYS A 17 13.69 -1.41 16.99
CA LYS A 17 13.59 -2.84 16.69
C LYS A 17 13.10 -3.09 15.26
N SER A 18 12.08 -2.36 14.82
CA SER A 18 11.47 -2.54 13.49
C SER A 18 12.41 -2.07 12.37
N TYR A 19 12.99 -0.89 12.50
CA TYR A 19 13.96 -0.40 11.52
C TYR A 19 15.20 -1.31 11.45
N SER A 20 15.70 -1.78 12.60
CA SER A 20 16.80 -2.74 12.63
C SER A 20 16.47 -4.07 11.94
N LYS A 21 15.20 -4.47 11.95
CA LYS A 21 14.73 -5.65 11.21
C LYS A 21 14.82 -5.46 9.70
N PHE A 22 14.48 -4.27 9.19
CA PHE A 22 14.42 -3.98 7.76
C PHE A 22 15.72 -3.40 7.18
N THR A 23 16.62 -2.90 8.03
CA THR A 23 17.89 -2.27 7.63
C THR A 23 19.09 -2.96 8.27
N ILE A 24 19.76 -2.28 9.20
CA ILE A 24 20.91 -2.76 9.99
C ILE A 24 20.61 -2.63 11.48
N PRO A 25 21.28 -3.39 12.35
CA PRO A 25 21.16 -3.16 13.79
C PRO A 25 21.51 -1.72 14.17
N TYR A 26 20.71 -1.12 15.05
CA TYR A 26 20.96 0.24 15.53
C TYR A 26 22.32 0.32 16.24
N PRO A 27 23.25 1.16 15.78
CA PRO A 27 24.62 1.14 16.27
C PRO A 27 24.87 2.06 17.47
N TYR A 28 23.94 2.95 17.80
CA TYR A 28 24.14 3.96 18.82
C TYR A 28 23.67 3.51 20.20
N PRO A 29 24.24 4.07 21.30
CA PRO A 29 23.93 3.63 22.65
C PRO A 29 22.57 4.10 23.18
N VAL A 30 21.96 5.10 22.54
CA VAL A 30 20.71 5.73 23.01
C VAL A 30 19.87 6.24 21.87
N ALA A 31 18.56 6.28 22.07
CA ALA A 31 17.59 7.03 21.27
C ALA A 31 16.61 7.69 22.22
N GLN A 32 16.42 9.00 22.09
CA GLN A 32 15.58 9.81 22.96
C GLN A 32 14.47 10.49 22.15
N SER A 33 13.30 10.55 22.74
CA SER A 33 12.15 11.26 22.18
C SER A 33 11.63 12.25 23.22
N LEU A 34 11.64 13.53 22.89
CA LEU A 34 11.22 14.64 23.74
C LEU A 34 9.91 15.25 23.23
N GLU A 35 8.99 15.53 24.14
CA GLU A 35 7.77 16.25 23.77
C GLU A 35 8.07 17.71 23.49
N ALA A 36 7.67 18.18 22.30
CA ALA A 36 7.89 19.53 21.82
C ALA A 36 6.74 20.01 20.92
N ALA A 37 6.92 21.14 20.25
CA ALA A 37 5.87 21.73 19.42
C ALA A 37 5.70 21.04 18.06
N ASN A 38 6.78 20.55 17.47
CA ASN A 38 6.83 19.97 16.11
C ASN A 38 7.63 18.67 16.12
N GLY A 39 7.51 17.87 15.06
CA GLY A 39 8.47 16.81 14.73
C GLY A 39 9.79 17.43 14.27
N MET A 40 10.91 16.93 14.78
CA MET A 40 12.26 17.30 14.34
C MET A 40 13.28 16.28 14.82
N GLU A 41 14.11 15.82 13.91
CA GLU A 41 15.13 14.81 14.11
C GLU A 41 16.53 15.41 14.37
N TYR A 42 17.26 14.77 15.24
CA TYR A 42 18.69 14.94 15.44
C TYR A 42 19.33 13.58 15.80
N PRO A 43 20.66 13.41 15.63
CA PRO A 43 21.32 12.16 16.01
C PRO A 43 21.03 11.79 17.47
N MET A 44 20.42 10.62 17.68
CA MET A 44 20.09 10.02 18.97
C MET A 44 19.06 10.79 19.83
N ILE A 45 18.51 11.90 19.36
CA ILE A 45 17.48 12.68 20.05
C ILE A 45 16.53 13.28 19.04
N CYS A 46 15.22 13.19 19.28
CA CYS A 46 14.23 13.82 18.45
C CYS A 46 13.17 14.55 19.26
N PHE A 47 12.48 15.46 18.62
CA PHE A 47 11.40 16.26 19.19
C PHE A 47 10.07 15.85 18.53
N ASN A 48 9.03 15.70 19.33
CA ASN A 48 7.75 15.19 18.87
C ASN A 48 6.60 15.93 19.55
N PHE A 49 5.44 15.90 18.92
CA PHE A 49 4.24 16.43 19.53
C PHE A 49 3.32 15.31 20.05
N GLY A 50 2.60 15.59 21.14
CA GLY A 50 1.62 14.67 21.68
C GLY A 50 0.66 15.41 22.59
N ARG A 51 -0.35 16.07 22.00
CA ARG A 51 -1.23 17.00 22.71
C ARG A 51 -2.53 16.34 23.11
N THR A 52 -2.75 16.25 24.42
CA THR A 52 -4.06 15.94 24.97
C THR A 52 -4.93 17.18 25.09
N GLU A 53 -6.23 16.99 25.27
CA GLU A 53 -7.14 18.03 25.72
C GLU A 53 -6.77 18.50 27.14
N LYS A 54 -7.31 19.65 27.58
CA LYS A 54 -7.02 20.22 28.92
C LYS A 54 -7.42 19.29 30.08
N ASP A 55 -8.41 18.45 29.88
CA ASP A 55 -8.88 17.46 30.84
C ASP A 55 -8.08 16.14 30.81
N GLY A 56 -7.03 16.05 29.99
CA GLY A 56 -6.19 14.88 29.84
C GLY A 56 -6.75 13.83 28.87
N THR A 57 -7.92 14.05 28.28
CA THR A 57 -8.45 13.18 27.22
C THR A 57 -7.76 13.42 25.88
N TYR A 58 -7.90 12.47 24.95
CA TYR A 58 -7.34 12.59 23.59
C TYR A 58 -8.24 11.88 22.59
N SER A 59 -8.16 12.28 21.33
CA SER A 59 -8.79 11.56 20.24
C SER A 59 -7.92 10.39 19.77
N GLU A 60 -8.53 9.42 19.10
CA GLU A 60 -7.77 8.35 18.44
C GLU A 60 -6.76 8.93 17.42
N ALA A 61 -7.15 9.96 16.67
CA ALA A 61 -6.29 10.65 15.74
C ALA A 61 -5.07 11.31 16.42
N THR A 62 -5.28 11.93 17.59
CA THR A 62 -4.17 12.52 18.37
C THR A 62 -3.19 11.44 18.84
N LYS A 63 -3.69 10.32 19.34
CA LYS A 63 -2.83 9.19 19.76
C LYS A 63 -2.03 8.63 18.60
N ASN A 64 -2.70 8.27 17.51
CA ASN A 64 -2.04 7.66 16.35
C ASN A 64 -1.09 8.66 15.67
N GLY A 65 -1.45 9.94 15.63
CA GLY A 65 -0.55 11.00 15.13
C GLY A 65 0.70 11.13 15.99
N MET A 66 0.58 11.07 17.32
CA MET A 66 1.75 11.08 18.21
C MET A 66 2.61 9.84 18.04
N ILE A 67 2.02 8.65 17.92
CA ILE A 67 2.78 7.41 17.65
C ILE A 67 3.50 7.50 16.30
N GLY A 68 2.81 7.94 15.25
CA GLY A 68 3.40 8.09 13.92
C GLY A 68 4.56 9.06 13.89
N VAL A 69 4.44 10.24 14.52
CA VAL A 69 5.55 11.21 14.55
C VAL A 69 6.75 10.68 15.35
N VAL A 70 6.54 9.98 16.47
CA VAL A 70 7.66 9.38 17.20
C VAL A 70 8.36 8.30 16.37
N ILE A 71 7.60 7.47 15.63
CA ILE A 71 8.18 6.49 14.70
C ILE A 71 9.02 7.20 13.64
N HIS A 72 8.48 8.25 13.03
CA HIS A 72 9.12 9.00 11.96
C HIS A 72 10.44 9.64 12.44
N GLU A 73 10.39 10.45 13.49
CA GLU A 73 11.56 11.20 13.97
C GLU A 73 12.65 10.29 14.54
N VAL A 74 12.30 9.20 15.20
CA VAL A 74 13.29 8.20 15.64
C VAL A 74 13.87 7.46 14.44
N GLY A 75 13.08 7.22 13.41
CA GLY A 75 13.48 6.58 12.15
C GLY A 75 14.59 7.31 11.43
N HIS A 76 14.62 8.63 11.49
CA HIS A 76 15.66 9.47 10.89
C HIS A 76 17.09 9.17 11.40
N ASN A 77 17.25 8.50 12.53
CA ASN A 77 18.57 7.98 12.91
C ASN A 77 19.15 7.00 11.86
N PHE A 78 18.29 6.33 11.07
CA PHE A 78 18.70 5.44 9.99
C PHE A 78 18.83 6.19 8.66
N PHE A 79 17.84 7.02 8.32
CA PHE A 79 17.75 7.85 7.12
C PHE A 79 17.41 9.28 7.54
N PRO A 80 18.28 10.30 7.41
CA PRO A 80 19.55 10.27 6.69
C PRO A 80 20.79 10.08 7.59
N MET A 81 20.66 9.85 8.91
CA MET A 81 21.82 9.99 9.81
C MET A 81 22.84 8.87 9.70
N ILE A 82 22.44 7.61 9.50
CA ILE A 82 23.35 6.49 9.25
C ILE A 82 23.63 6.34 7.76
N ILE A 83 22.60 6.40 6.92
CA ILE A 83 22.68 6.36 5.48
C ILE A 83 22.48 7.78 4.99
N ASN A 84 23.59 8.52 4.88
CA ASN A 84 23.59 9.98 4.85
C ASN A 84 23.53 10.52 3.42
N SER A 85 22.35 10.54 2.83
CA SER A 85 22.10 11.17 1.52
C SER A 85 22.16 12.69 1.60
N ASP A 86 22.37 13.35 0.44
CA ASP A 86 22.29 14.82 0.33
C ASP A 86 20.81 15.24 0.29
N GLU A 87 20.25 15.55 1.45
CA GLU A 87 18.85 15.95 1.62
C GLU A 87 18.51 17.31 0.94
N ARG A 88 19.49 18.17 0.77
CA ARG A 88 19.32 19.43 0.05
C ARG A 88 19.08 19.24 -1.44
N GLN A 89 19.62 18.17 -2.01
CA GLN A 89 19.35 17.81 -3.39
C GLN A 89 18.20 16.84 -3.53
N TRP A 90 18.13 15.82 -2.66
CA TRP A 90 17.17 14.72 -2.75
C TRP A 90 16.47 14.48 -1.40
N THR A 91 15.59 15.39 -1.01
CA THR A 91 14.80 15.29 0.23
C THR A 91 14.08 13.94 0.34
N TRP A 92 13.66 13.35 -0.77
CA TRP A 92 12.99 12.06 -0.76
C TRP A 92 13.85 10.88 -0.27
N MET A 93 15.19 10.99 -0.34
CA MET A 93 16.09 9.96 0.20
C MET A 93 16.18 10.01 1.72
N ASP A 94 15.94 11.15 2.30
CA ASP A 94 15.74 11.37 3.70
C ASP A 94 14.30 10.99 4.09
N GLU A 95 13.34 11.81 3.72
CA GLU A 95 11.95 11.72 4.14
C GLU A 95 11.20 10.52 3.56
N GLY A 96 11.47 10.19 2.31
CA GLY A 96 10.76 9.13 1.61
C GLY A 96 11.19 7.72 2.02
N LEU A 97 12.49 7.49 2.20
CA LEU A 97 13.00 6.20 2.72
C LEU A 97 12.57 6.02 4.18
N ASN A 98 12.64 7.10 4.97
CA ASN A 98 12.16 7.10 6.34
C ASN A 98 10.65 6.85 6.41
N SER A 99 9.83 7.54 5.61
CA SER A 99 8.37 7.32 5.54
C SER A 99 7.99 5.90 5.13
N TYR A 100 8.79 5.25 4.30
CA TYR A 100 8.57 3.85 3.96
C TYR A 100 8.81 2.93 5.17
N CYS A 101 9.89 3.12 5.91
CA CYS A 101 10.16 2.37 7.14
C CYS A 101 9.19 2.71 8.27
N GLU A 102 8.76 3.98 8.37
CA GLU A 102 7.66 4.42 9.25
C GLU A 102 6.41 3.59 8.97
N TYR A 103 5.97 3.51 7.72
CA TYR A 103 4.83 2.72 7.31
C TYR A 103 4.94 1.25 7.74
N LEU A 104 6.07 0.60 7.47
CA LEU A 104 6.29 -0.78 7.91
C LEU A 104 6.22 -0.94 9.43
N THR A 105 6.71 0.05 10.16
CA THR A 105 6.74 0.07 11.62
C THR A 105 5.34 0.29 12.20
N GLU A 106 4.55 1.18 11.62
CA GLU A 106 3.13 1.39 11.96
C GLU A 106 2.30 0.11 11.76
N GLU A 107 2.52 -0.59 10.63
CA GLU A 107 1.88 -1.88 10.33
C GLU A 107 2.25 -3.00 11.33
N LEU A 108 3.42 -2.92 11.96
CA LEU A 108 3.85 -3.84 13.02
C LEU A 108 3.42 -3.40 14.43
N TRP A 109 3.01 -2.14 14.59
CA TRP A 109 2.47 -1.65 15.86
C TRP A 109 1.10 -2.23 16.16
N ASP A 110 0.17 -2.06 15.23
CA ASP A 110 -1.19 -2.62 15.32
C ASP A 110 -1.71 -2.91 13.90
N ASN A 111 -2.32 -4.09 13.70
CA ASN A 111 -2.88 -4.49 12.40
C ASN A 111 -4.02 -3.59 11.90
N LYS A 112 -4.55 -2.70 12.74
CA LYS A 112 -5.57 -1.70 12.41
C LYS A 112 -5.03 -0.27 12.44
N PHE A 113 -3.72 -0.09 12.56
CA PHE A 113 -3.14 1.25 12.56
C PHE A 113 -3.56 2.02 11.30
N PRO A 114 -4.05 3.27 11.45
CA PRO A 114 -4.56 4.05 10.32
C PRO A 114 -3.41 4.73 9.57
N VAL A 115 -2.61 3.93 8.87
CA VAL A 115 -1.46 4.42 8.09
C VAL A 115 -1.87 5.52 7.10
N SER A 116 -1.03 6.52 6.95
CA SER A 116 -1.27 7.66 6.04
C SER A 116 -0.55 7.54 4.71
N LYS A 117 0.54 6.77 4.65
CA LYS A 117 1.45 6.58 3.52
C LYS A 117 1.64 5.08 3.27
N GLY A 118 2.29 4.71 2.21
CA GLY A 118 2.65 3.32 1.86
C GLY A 118 1.67 2.61 0.92
N PRO A 119 0.40 2.38 1.26
CA PRO A 119 -0.53 1.72 0.35
C PRO A 119 -0.76 2.52 -0.94
N ALA A 120 -0.77 1.84 -2.09
CA ALA A 120 -0.83 2.47 -3.40
C ALA A 120 -2.07 3.38 -3.58
N TYR A 121 -3.23 2.99 -3.08
CA TYR A 121 -4.44 3.81 -3.17
C TYR A 121 -4.37 5.15 -2.42
N LYS A 122 -3.41 5.32 -1.50
CA LYS A 122 -3.26 6.57 -0.72
C LYS A 122 -2.64 7.72 -1.50
N ILE A 123 -1.90 7.42 -2.58
CA ILE A 123 -1.24 8.45 -3.40
C ILE A 123 -2.09 8.89 -4.60
N VAL A 124 -3.19 8.22 -4.87
CA VAL A 124 -4.01 8.41 -6.06
C VAL A 124 -4.51 9.86 -6.21
N ASP A 125 -4.93 10.50 -5.12
CA ASP A 125 -5.43 11.88 -5.18
C ASP A 125 -4.33 12.88 -5.57
N TYR A 126 -3.09 12.66 -5.14
CA TYR A 126 -1.94 13.43 -5.60
C TYR A 126 -1.65 13.19 -7.08
N MET A 127 -1.61 11.93 -7.51
CA MET A 127 -1.28 11.56 -8.89
C MET A 127 -2.35 12.00 -9.91
N LYS A 128 -3.56 12.35 -9.45
CA LYS A 128 -4.64 12.93 -10.29
C LYS A 128 -4.50 14.43 -10.54
N LEU A 129 -3.61 15.11 -9.87
CA LEU A 129 -3.42 16.53 -10.06
C LEU A 129 -2.98 16.85 -11.51
N PRO A 130 -3.31 18.04 -12.01
CA PRO A 130 -2.78 18.51 -13.30
C PRO A 130 -1.25 18.44 -13.35
N LYS A 131 -0.69 18.13 -14.52
CA LYS A 131 0.77 17.94 -14.69
C LYS A 131 1.59 19.18 -14.33
N ASP A 132 1.02 20.38 -14.45
CA ASP A 132 1.64 21.66 -14.07
C ASP A 132 1.69 21.87 -12.54
N GLN A 133 1.05 21.02 -11.76
CA GLN A 133 1.08 20.99 -10.30
C GLN A 133 1.90 19.82 -9.75
N LEU A 134 2.53 19.05 -10.61
CA LEU A 134 3.31 17.87 -10.27
C LEU A 134 4.75 18.03 -10.74
N GLU A 135 5.67 17.53 -9.94
CA GLU A 135 7.07 17.38 -10.30
C GLU A 135 7.55 15.95 -10.00
N PRO A 136 8.58 15.45 -10.72
CA PRO A 136 9.21 14.17 -10.41
C PRO A 136 9.74 14.11 -8.98
N ILE A 137 9.80 12.92 -8.39
CA ILE A 137 10.46 12.69 -7.09
C ILE A 137 11.91 13.19 -7.12
N MET A 138 12.57 13.07 -8.28
CA MET A 138 13.96 13.48 -8.49
C MET A 138 14.17 15.00 -8.56
N THR A 139 13.12 15.79 -8.38
CA THR A 139 13.23 17.26 -8.36
C THR A 139 14.07 17.72 -7.18
N ASN A 140 14.92 18.72 -7.43
CA ASN A 140 15.70 19.37 -6.38
C ASN A 140 14.80 19.94 -5.30
N SER A 141 15.17 19.78 -4.04
CA SER A 141 14.37 20.09 -2.86
C SER A 141 13.81 21.52 -2.83
N GLU A 142 14.56 22.49 -3.36
CA GLU A 142 14.13 23.90 -3.38
C GLU A 142 13.05 24.21 -4.45
N ASN A 143 12.79 23.26 -5.36
CA ASN A 143 11.84 23.42 -6.46
C ASN A 143 10.57 22.58 -6.29
N ILE A 144 10.40 21.90 -5.18
CA ILE A 144 9.24 21.04 -4.93
C ILE A 144 8.04 21.91 -4.55
N ILE A 145 6.93 21.80 -5.30
CA ILE A 145 5.67 22.51 -5.05
C ILE A 145 4.83 21.74 -4.04
N GLN A 146 4.59 20.45 -4.30
CA GLN A 146 3.79 19.56 -3.45
C GLN A 146 4.73 18.76 -2.52
N PHE A 147 5.35 19.44 -1.56
CA PHE A 147 6.45 18.91 -0.74
C PHE A 147 6.10 17.58 -0.05
N GLY A 148 5.00 17.54 0.72
CA GLY A 148 4.60 16.33 1.46
C GLY A 148 4.36 15.11 0.55
N PRO A 149 3.50 15.19 -0.46
CA PRO A 149 3.30 14.07 -1.38
C PRO A 149 4.55 13.67 -2.15
N ASN A 150 5.35 14.63 -2.61
CA ASN A 150 6.53 14.38 -3.43
C ASN A 150 7.68 13.74 -2.64
N ALA A 151 8.05 14.34 -1.51
CA ALA A 151 9.21 13.91 -0.73
C ALA A 151 8.91 12.70 0.18
N TYR A 152 7.69 12.58 0.70
CA TYR A 152 7.29 11.55 1.69
C TYR A 152 6.46 10.43 1.05
N SER A 153 5.26 10.79 0.56
CA SER A 153 4.23 9.77 0.27
C SER A 153 4.50 8.98 -1.00
N LYS A 154 4.86 9.64 -2.11
CA LYS A 154 5.08 8.99 -3.40
C LYS A 154 6.29 8.03 -3.38
N PRO A 155 7.46 8.40 -2.83
CA PRO A 155 8.56 7.45 -2.71
C PRO A 155 8.24 6.29 -1.77
N ALA A 156 7.63 6.52 -0.61
CA ALA A 156 7.21 5.46 0.30
C ALA A 156 6.23 4.48 -0.38
N THR A 157 5.27 5.01 -1.14
CA THR A 157 4.33 4.19 -1.92
C THR A 157 5.03 3.39 -3.01
N GLY A 158 5.99 3.98 -3.73
CA GLY A 158 6.77 3.29 -4.75
C GLY A 158 7.53 2.10 -4.19
N LEU A 159 8.20 2.28 -3.06
CA LEU A 159 8.91 1.19 -2.39
C LEU A 159 7.95 0.09 -1.89
N ASN A 160 6.76 0.46 -1.42
CA ASN A 160 5.75 -0.52 -1.03
C ASN A 160 5.18 -1.29 -2.24
N ILE A 161 4.98 -0.65 -3.38
CA ILE A 161 4.58 -1.32 -4.64
C ILE A 161 5.66 -2.31 -5.07
N LEU A 162 6.94 -1.92 -5.02
CA LEU A 162 8.05 -2.84 -5.31
C LEU A 162 8.00 -4.07 -4.38
N ARG A 163 7.84 -3.85 -3.09
CA ARG A 163 7.82 -4.91 -2.09
C ARG A 163 6.62 -5.85 -2.20
N GLU A 164 5.41 -5.28 -2.34
CA GLU A 164 4.18 -6.08 -2.26
C GLU A 164 3.75 -6.64 -3.62
N THR A 165 4.03 -5.92 -4.71
CA THR A 165 3.39 -6.18 -6.01
C THR A 165 4.36 -6.63 -7.08
N ILE A 166 5.59 -6.10 -7.09
CA ILE A 166 6.55 -6.34 -8.19
C ILE A 166 7.57 -7.41 -7.82
N MET A 167 8.35 -7.21 -6.76
CA MET A 167 9.45 -8.08 -6.37
C MET A 167 9.03 -9.20 -5.40
N GLY A 168 8.03 -8.93 -4.56
CA GLY A 168 7.70 -9.76 -3.40
C GLY A 168 8.55 -9.41 -2.17
N ARG A 169 8.00 -9.73 -0.98
CA ARG A 169 8.58 -9.29 0.30
C ARG A 169 9.99 -9.80 0.55
N GLU A 170 10.22 -11.08 0.28
CA GLU A 170 11.50 -11.71 0.59
C GLU A 170 12.65 -11.08 -0.20
N LEU A 171 12.47 -10.95 -1.51
CA LEU A 171 13.48 -10.39 -2.39
C LEU A 171 13.70 -8.90 -2.16
N PHE A 172 12.62 -8.13 -2.00
CA PHE A 172 12.72 -6.70 -1.72
C PHE A 172 13.40 -6.45 -0.37
N ASP A 173 12.98 -7.14 0.70
CA ASP A 173 13.54 -6.95 2.05
C ASP A 173 15.03 -7.31 2.09
N TYR A 174 15.45 -8.33 1.32
CA TYR A 174 16.86 -8.66 1.15
C TYR A 174 17.65 -7.53 0.45
N ALA A 175 17.15 -7.04 -0.68
CA ALA A 175 17.81 -5.99 -1.45
C ALA A 175 17.87 -4.66 -0.68
N PHE A 176 16.82 -4.30 0.05
CA PHE A 176 16.79 -3.09 0.85
C PHE A 176 17.73 -3.15 2.07
N LYS A 177 17.87 -4.32 2.70
CA LYS A 177 18.91 -4.55 3.72
C LYS A 177 20.31 -4.43 3.16
N GLU A 178 20.53 -4.95 1.95
CA GLU A 178 21.83 -4.85 1.29
C GLU A 178 22.16 -3.39 0.97
N TYR A 179 21.18 -2.58 0.56
CA TYR A 179 21.37 -1.14 0.43
C TYR A 179 21.79 -0.51 1.76
N ALA A 180 21.07 -0.77 2.84
CA ALA A 180 21.39 -0.22 4.14
C ALA A 180 22.79 -0.65 4.60
N ARG A 181 23.17 -1.93 4.41
CA ARG A 181 24.48 -2.46 4.77
C ARG A 181 25.62 -1.85 3.96
N ARG A 182 25.46 -1.70 2.64
CA ARG A 182 26.50 -1.15 1.74
C ARG A 182 26.74 0.33 1.98
N TRP A 183 25.70 1.05 2.34
CA TRP A 183 25.72 2.51 2.43
C TRP A 183 25.70 3.07 3.86
N ALA A 184 25.70 2.22 4.88
CA ALA A 184 25.86 2.66 6.26
C ALA A 184 27.13 3.50 6.43
N PHE A 185 26.99 4.69 7.04
CA PHE A 185 28.04 5.70 7.26
C PHE A 185 28.69 6.23 5.98
N LYS A 186 27.94 6.24 4.89
CA LYS A 186 28.33 6.78 3.59
C LYS A 186 27.26 7.72 3.04
N HIS A 187 27.53 8.33 1.89
CA HIS A 187 26.68 9.34 1.25
C HIS A 187 26.16 8.85 -0.11
N PRO A 188 25.14 7.97 -0.11
CA PRO A 188 24.58 7.46 -1.36
C PRO A 188 23.79 8.52 -2.12
N THR A 189 23.81 8.40 -3.43
CA THR A 189 22.95 9.10 -4.37
C THR A 189 21.75 8.23 -4.74
N PRO A 190 20.72 8.79 -5.41
CA PRO A 190 19.61 7.99 -5.95
C PRO A 190 20.08 6.80 -6.82
N ALA A 191 21.10 7.03 -7.66
CA ALA A 191 21.65 5.98 -8.52
C ALA A 191 22.26 4.81 -7.71
N ASP A 192 22.80 5.09 -6.53
CA ASP A 192 23.36 4.06 -5.65
C ASP A 192 22.27 3.19 -5.03
N LEU A 193 21.11 3.79 -4.67
CA LEU A 193 19.94 3.03 -4.25
C LEU A 193 19.46 2.13 -5.39
N PHE A 194 19.19 2.69 -6.56
CA PHE A 194 18.62 1.95 -7.69
C PHE A 194 19.51 0.78 -8.11
N ARG A 195 20.81 1.03 -8.32
CA ARG A 195 21.77 -0.01 -8.64
C ARG A 195 21.88 -1.08 -7.56
N THR A 196 21.88 -0.68 -6.28
CA THR A 196 21.98 -1.66 -5.20
C THR A 196 20.75 -2.56 -5.15
N MET A 197 19.56 -2.00 -5.35
CA MET A 197 18.33 -2.78 -5.41
C MET A 197 18.36 -3.79 -6.58
N GLU A 198 18.81 -3.39 -7.75
CA GLU A 198 18.94 -4.27 -8.92
C GLU A 198 20.05 -5.31 -8.77
N ASP A 199 21.24 -4.90 -8.33
CA ASP A 199 22.36 -5.80 -8.09
C ASP A 199 22.02 -6.91 -7.09
N ALA A 200 21.36 -6.53 -6.00
CA ALA A 200 21.03 -7.47 -4.93
C ALA A 200 19.86 -8.39 -5.29
N SER A 201 18.91 -7.92 -6.06
CA SER A 201 17.73 -8.71 -6.47
C SER A 201 17.92 -9.49 -7.76
N GLY A 202 18.80 -9.04 -8.64
CA GLY A 202 18.92 -9.56 -10.00
C GLY A 202 17.76 -9.16 -10.93
N GLU A 203 16.90 -8.24 -10.50
CA GLU A 203 15.75 -7.76 -11.26
C GLU A 203 16.10 -6.49 -12.04
N ASP A 204 15.62 -6.38 -13.29
CA ASP A 204 15.66 -5.17 -14.10
C ASP A 204 14.48 -4.26 -13.71
N LEU A 205 14.78 -3.20 -12.94
CA LEU A 205 13.80 -2.24 -12.43
C LEU A 205 13.91 -0.86 -13.10
N ASP A 206 14.74 -0.69 -14.13
CA ASP A 206 14.93 0.57 -14.87
C ASP A 206 13.61 1.20 -15.32
N TRP A 207 12.67 0.37 -15.78
CA TRP A 207 11.34 0.80 -16.20
C TRP A 207 10.55 1.43 -15.05
N PHE A 208 10.69 0.88 -13.82
CA PHE A 208 10.00 1.38 -12.63
C PHE A 208 10.64 2.67 -12.15
N TRP A 209 11.97 2.72 -12.02
CA TRP A 209 12.68 3.94 -11.62
C TRP A 209 12.37 5.08 -12.56
N ARG A 210 12.46 4.88 -13.87
CA ARG A 210 12.13 5.87 -14.89
C ARG A 210 10.72 6.41 -14.76
N GLY A 211 9.73 5.53 -14.62
CA GLY A 211 8.31 5.90 -14.54
C GLY A 211 7.93 6.53 -13.22
N TRP A 212 8.33 5.94 -12.10
CA TRP A 212 7.88 6.38 -10.78
C TRP A 212 8.67 7.56 -10.22
N PHE A 213 10.00 7.59 -10.39
CA PHE A 213 10.88 8.59 -9.78
C PHE A 213 11.21 9.77 -10.71
N TYR A 214 11.39 9.51 -12.01
CA TYR A 214 11.81 10.54 -12.98
C TYR A 214 10.66 11.16 -13.75
N ASN A 215 9.43 10.68 -13.59
CA ASN A 215 8.27 11.13 -14.35
C ASN A 215 7.08 11.47 -13.42
N THR A 216 6.09 12.19 -13.97
CA THR A 216 4.84 12.56 -13.30
C THR A 216 3.62 11.85 -13.89
N ASP A 217 3.84 10.92 -14.82
CA ASP A 217 2.75 10.14 -15.43
C ASP A 217 2.05 9.28 -14.36
N PRO A 218 0.72 9.30 -14.30
CA PRO A 218 -0.03 8.43 -13.40
C PRO A 218 -0.19 7.01 -13.95
N CYS A 219 -0.52 6.07 -13.09
CA CYS A 219 -1.05 4.78 -13.50
C CYS A 219 -2.53 4.94 -13.87
N ASP A 220 -2.89 4.57 -15.10
CA ASP A 220 -4.27 4.45 -15.57
C ASP A 220 -4.28 3.37 -16.65
N ILE A 221 -4.59 2.14 -16.26
CA ILE A 221 -4.63 0.98 -17.14
C ILE A 221 -6.07 0.55 -17.34
N SER A 222 -6.59 0.67 -18.56
CA SER A 222 -7.95 0.30 -18.88
C SER A 222 -8.07 -1.09 -19.51
N LEU A 223 -9.17 -1.77 -19.21
CA LEU A 223 -9.62 -2.97 -19.88
C LEU A 223 -10.56 -2.57 -21.05
N ASP A 224 -10.01 -2.44 -22.26
CA ASP A 224 -10.76 -1.88 -23.40
C ASP A 224 -11.73 -2.87 -24.02
N THR A 225 -11.28 -4.11 -24.27
CA THR A 225 -12.12 -5.15 -24.89
C THR A 225 -11.87 -6.51 -24.28
N VAL A 226 -12.94 -7.29 -24.26
CA VAL A 226 -12.89 -8.71 -23.89
C VAL A 226 -13.51 -9.49 -25.05
N ARG A 227 -12.69 -10.33 -25.70
CA ARG A 227 -13.15 -11.32 -26.68
C ARG A 227 -13.05 -12.68 -26.05
N TRP A 228 -13.99 -13.56 -26.33
CA TRP A 228 -13.91 -14.90 -25.81
C TRP A 228 -14.39 -15.92 -26.82
N ALA A 229 -13.79 -17.12 -26.75
CA ALA A 229 -14.20 -18.30 -27.48
C ALA A 229 -14.27 -19.48 -26.54
N ALA A 230 -15.25 -20.33 -26.69
CA ALA A 230 -15.37 -21.59 -25.96
C ALA A 230 -15.05 -22.75 -26.89
N LEU A 231 -14.14 -23.64 -26.46
CA LEU A 231 -13.97 -24.94 -27.09
C LEU A 231 -14.81 -25.94 -26.30
N ASN A 232 -15.85 -26.46 -26.93
CA ASN A 232 -16.64 -27.56 -26.40
C ASN A 232 -16.20 -28.85 -27.10
N THR A 233 -15.78 -29.86 -26.34
CA THR A 233 -15.37 -31.15 -26.88
C THR A 233 -16.53 -31.95 -27.49
N ASP A 234 -17.79 -31.54 -27.22
CA ASP A 234 -18.99 -32.25 -27.69
C ASP A 234 -19.67 -31.58 -28.91
N SER A 235 -19.24 -30.36 -29.28
CA SER A 235 -19.70 -29.67 -30.49
C SER A 235 -18.73 -28.57 -30.95
N GLU A 236 -18.36 -28.62 -32.22
CA GLU A 236 -17.59 -27.53 -32.88
C GLU A 236 -18.47 -26.29 -33.08
N SER A 237 -18.65 -25.49 -32.05
CA SER A 237 -19.28 -24.17 -32.20
C SER A 237 -18.36 -23.05 -31.72
N PHE A 238 -17.88 -22.27 -32.67
CA PHE A 238 -17.12 -21.04 -32.37
C PHE A 238 -18.10 -19.88 -32.27
N GLY A 239 -18.17 -19.26 -31.10
CA GLY A 239 -18.95 -18.03 -30.90
C GLY A 239 -18.06 -16.90 -30.42
N THR A 240 -17.95 -15.83 -31.19
CA THR A 240 -17.37 -14.54 -30.76
C THR A 240 -18.48 -13.62 -30.31
N LYS A 241 -18.44 -13.15 -29.07
CA LYS A 241 -19.31 -12.08 -28.59
C LYS A 241 -18.42 -10.90 -28.19
N GLU A 242 -18.53 -9.81 -28.94
CA GLU A 242 -18.02 -8.50 -28.52
C GLU A 242 -19.08 -7.81 -27.64
N ARG A 243 -18.69 -7.32 -26.50
CA ARG A 243 -19.55 -6.45 -25.67
C ARG A 243 -18.89 -5.11 -25.47
N MET A 244 -19.64 -4.05 -25.74
CA MET A 244 -19.28 -2.69 -25.36
C MET A 244 -19.48 -2.47 -23.86
N PHE A 245 -18.62 -1.68 -23.25
CA PHE A 245 -18.62 -1.35 -21.84
C PHE A 245 -19.77 -0.45 -21.44
N SER A 246 -20.40 -0.74 -20.30
CA SER A 246 -21.05 0.29 -19.49
C SER A 246 -20.08 0.69 -18.38
N LEU A 247 -19.83 2.00 -18.23
CA LEU A 247 -18.91 2.54 -17.24
C LEU A 247 -19.46 2.28 -15.82
N PRO A 248 -18.74 1.57 -14.95
CA PRO A 248 -19.14 1.41 -13.57
C PRO A 248 -18.91 2.69 -12.78
N VAL A 249 -19.75 2.92 -11.76
CA VAL A 249 -19.55 4.02 -10.82
C VAL A 249 -18.43 3.66 -9.85
N ALA A 250 -17.44 4.55 -9.69
CA ALA A 250 -16.34 4.34 -8.76
C ALA A 250 -16.84 4.20 -7.32
N LYS A 251 -16.44 3.13 -6.63
CA LYS A 251 -16.69 2.99 -5.18
C LYS A 251 -15.84 4.01 -4.42
N PRO A 252 -16.39 4.71 -3.41
CA PRO A 252 -15.60 5.62 -2.60
C PRO A 252 -14.47 4.87 -1.89
N ILE A 253 -13.28 5.47 -1.87
CA ILE A 253 -12.13 4.92 -1.15
C ILE A 253 -12.42 5.02 0.35
N LEU A 254 -12.50 3.88 1.02
CA LEU A 254 -12.68 3.83 2.46
C LEU A 254 -11.36 4.12 3.16
N ASN A 255 -11.36 4.98 4.18
CA ASN A 255 -10.16 5.29 4.98
C ASN A 255 -9.52 4.06 5.65
N ASN A 256 -10.28 2.98 5.82
CA ASN A 256 -9.87 1.73 6.44
C ASN A 256 -9.93 0.57 5.43
N PHE A 257 -9.48 0.81 4.20
CA PHE A 257 -9.37 -0.28 3.22
C PHE A 257 -8.39 -1.33 3.73
N ASP A 258 -8.81 -2.59 3.64
CA ASP A 258 -8.01 -3.74 4.04
C ASP A 258 -7.10 -4.15 2.88
N ASP A 259 -5.96 -3.46 2.75
CA ASP A 259 -5.02 -3.64 1.67
C ASP A 259 -4.22 -4.95 1.76
N VAL A 260 -3.43 -5.22 0.73
CA VAL A 260 -2.66 -6.46 0.61
C VAL A 260 -1.63 -6.62 1.73
N SER A 261 -1.02 -5.53 2.20
CA SER A 261 -0.03 -5.56 3.28
C SER A 261 -0.66 -5.97 4.60
N LYS A 262 -1.82 -5.39 4.95
CA LYS A 262 -2.57 -5.74 6.17
C LYS A 262 -3.01 -7.21 6.16
N GLN A 263 -3.51 -7.69 5.02
CA GLN A 263 -3.93 -9.09 4.87
C GLN A 263 -2.74 -10.05 5.05
N ARG A 264 -1.59 -9.75 4.42
CA ARG A 264 -0.39 -10.57 4.53
C ARG A 264 0.19 -10.55 5.94
N ASN A 265 0.22 -9.37 6.60
CA ASN A 265 0.70 -9.26 7.98
C ASN A 265 -0.13 -10.11 8.95
N ARG A 266 -1.46 -10.15 8.78
CA ARG A 266 -2.33 -11.01 9.63
C ARG A 266 -2.15 -12.50 9.38
N LYS A 267 -1.79 -12.90 8.17
CA LYS A 267 -1.57 -14.31 7.80
C LYS A 267 -0.20 -14.83 8.21
N ASP A 268 0.79 -13.95 8.33
CA ASP A 268 2.15 -14.34 8.70
C ASP A 268 2.25 -14.61 10.21
N LYS A 269 2.41 -15.89 10.57
CA LYS A 269 2.55 -16.34 11.96
C LYS A 269 3.82 -15.84 12.67
N ASN A 270 4.80 -15.33 11.93
CA ASN A 270 6.04 -14.78 12.48
C ASN A 270 5.89 -13.30 12.88
N ILE A 271 4.78 -12.67 12.49
CA ILE A 271 4.48 -11.29 12.87
C ILE A 271 3.68 -11.28 14.17
N VAL A 272 4.25 -10.65 15.19
CA VAL A 272 3.58 -10.35 16.46
C VAL A 272 3.45 -8.83 16.55
N PHE A 273 2.22 -8.33 16.56
CA PHE A 273 1.96 -6.89 16.68
C PHE A 273 2.33 -6.40 18.08
N ALA A 274 2.84 -5.17 18.19
CA ALA A 274 3.25 -4.60 19.46
C ALA A 274 2.10 -4.57 20.49
N THR A 275 0.88 -4.23 20.05
CA THR A 275 -0.32 -4.21 20.90
C THR A 275 -0.80 -5.60 21.34
N ASP A 276 -0.36 -6.65 20.66
CA ASP A 276 -0.63 -8.04 21.08
C ASP A 276 0.46 -8.57 22.01
N ALA A 277 1.71 -8.17 21.80
CA ALA A 277 2.83 -8.53 22.66
C ALA A 277 2.77 -7.82 24.03
N ASP A 278 2.34 -6.57 24.07
CA ASP A 278 2.22 -5.76 25.27
C ASP A 278 0.79 -5.19 25.43
N THR A 279 -0.01 -5.83 26.26
CA THR A 279 -1.41 -5.41 26.49
C THR A 279 -1.54 -4.05 27.16
N SER A 280 -0.49 -3.50 27.79
CA SER A 280 -0.50 -2.16 28.37
C SER A 280 -0.58 -1.04 27.31
N LEU A 281 -0.32 -1.38 26.05
CA LEU A 281 -0.48 -0.47 24.92
C LEU A 281 -1.94 -0.33 24.47
N ARG A 282 -2.82 -1.21 24.95
CA ARG A 282 -4.25 -1.19 24.65
C ARG A 282 -4.94 -0.10 25.44
N ASP A 283 -5.72 0.73 24.77
CA ASP A 283 -6.48 1.83 25.36
C ASP A 283 -7.97 1.70 25.07
N PHE A 284 -8.73 2.72 25.43
CA PHE A 284 -10.17 2.81 25.12
C PHE A 284 -10.45 2.56 23.63
N TYR A 285 -9.69 3.19 22.72
CA TYR A 285 -9.93 3.07 21.28
C TYR A 285 -9.63 1.68 20.73
N TRP A 286 -8.61 1.02 21.27
CA TRP A 286 -8.33 -0.37 20.93
C TRP A 286 -9.51 -1.29 21.29
N HIS A 287 -10.06 -1.14 22.49
CA HIS A 287 -11.22 -1.92 22.96
C HIS A 287 -12.49 -1.55 22.19
N TYR A 288 -12.74 -0.25 21.98
CA TYR A 288 -13.90 0.26 21.27
C TYR A 288 -13.94 -0.24 19.80
N ALA A 289 -12.84 -0.13 19.07
CA ALA A 289 -12.77 -0.61 17.70
C ALA A 289 -13.01 -2.12 17.57
N ARG A 290 -12.61 -2.92 18.56
CA ARG A 290 -12.84 -4.37 18.57
C ARG A 290 -14.23 -4.76 19.06
N GLY A 291 -14.84 -4.00 19.95
CA GLY A 291 -16.21 -4.19 20.39
C GLY A 291 -17.24 -3.93 19.30
N LEU A 292 -16.96 -3.00 18.40
CA LEU A 292 -17.80 -2.71 17.23
C LEU A 292 -17.58 -3.67 16.05
N ALA A 293 -16.52 -4.45 16.05
CA ALA A 293 -16.13 -5.37 14.99
C ALA A 293 -16.80 -6.74 15.11
N LYS A 294 -18.11 -6.77 15.38
CA LYS A 294 -18.93 -7.90 14.92
C LYS A 294 -19.26 -7.66 13.45
N VAL A 295 -18.32 -7.92 12.58
CA VAL A 295 -18.48 -7.73 11.14
C VAL A 295 -18.07 -9.00 10.44
N ASP A 296 -19.05 -9.51 9.71
CA ASP A 296 -18.96 -10.21 8.42
C ASP A 296 -17.62 -10.94 8.18
N THR A 297 -17.60 -12.18 8.61
CA THR A 297 -16.51 -13.12 8.36
C THR A 297 -16.62 -13.83 7.00
N SER A 298 -17.35 -13.25 6.06
CA SER A 298 -17.40 -13.73 4.68
C SER A 298 -16.25 -13.17 3.82
N ALA A 299 -15.04 -13.09 4.36
CA ALA A 299 -13.86 -12.91 3.56
C ALA A 299 -13.50 -14.26 2.92
N THR A 300 -13.79 -14.42 1.66
CA THR A 300 -13.42 -15.56 0.84
C THR A 300 -11.90 -15.76 0.93
N GLU A 301 -11.47 -16.93 1.38
CA GLU A 301 -10.07 -17.33 1.39
C GLU A 301 -9.49 -17.22 -0.03
N ILE A 302 -8.47 -16.38 -0.18
CA ILE A 302 -7.67 -16.36 -1.40
C ILE A 302 -6.68 -17.52 -1.28
N ILE A 303 -6.97 -18.64 -1.90
CA ILE A 303 -6.02 -19.74 -2.06
C ILE A 303 -5.01 -19.30 -3.12
N ILE A 304 -3.78 -19.07 -2.71
CA ILE A 304 -2.66 -18.89 -3.64
C ILE A 304 -2.18 -20.30 -4.02
N PRO A 305 -2.28 -20.71 -5.30
CA PRO A 305 -1.76 -22.01 -5.69
C PRO A 305 -0.23 -22.00 -5.58
N ALA A 306 0.32 -23.00 -4.90
CA ALA A 306 1.75 -23.25 -4.93
C ALA A 306 2.14 -23.73 -6.34
N ASN A 307 3.21 -23.13 -6.88
CA ASN A 307 3.80 -23.49 -8.16
C ASN A 307 4.46 -24.88 -8.03
N THR A 308 3.87 -25.90 -8.61
CA THR A 308 4.49 -27.22 -8.74
C THR A 308 4.45 -27.70 -10.17
N ASP A 309 5.61 -27.86 -10.73
CA ASP A 309 5.93 -28.14 -12.14
C ASP A 309 5.69 -29.61 -12.57
N THR A 310 4.69 -30.28 -12.03
CA THR A 310 4.33 -31.62 -12.51
C THR A 310 2.81 -31.80 -12.59
N LEU A 311 2.31 -31.93 -13.81
CA LEU A 311 0.90 -32.19 -14.07
C LEU A 311 0.42 -33.44 -13.32
N SER A 312 -0.43 -33.25 -12.32
CA SER A 312 -1.09 -34.30 -11.59
C SER A 312 -2.09 -35.08 -12.49
N ARG A 313 -2.55 -36.24 -12.03
CA ARG A 313 -3.57 -37.02 -12.74
C ARG A 313 -4.89 -36.25 -12.92
N GLU A 314 -5.17 -35.30 -11.99
CA GLU A 314 -6.35 -34.45 -12.02
C GLU A 314 -6.19 -33.30 -13.06
N GLU A 315 -4.97 -32.78 -13.23
CA GLU A 315 -4.66 -31.81 -14.28
C GLU A 315 -4.78 -32.41 -15.68
N LYS A 316 -4.38 -33.68 -15.85
CA LYS A 316 -4.60 -34.41 -17.10
C LYS A 316 -6.08 -34.68 -17.40
N GLN A 317 -6.92 -34.87 -16.38
CA GLN A 317 -8.38 -34.96 -16.53
C GLN A 317 -9.02 -33.60 -16.80
N SER A 318 -8.49 -32.50 -16.25
CA SER A 318 -8.98 -31.13 -16.52
C SER A 318 -8.65 -30.65 -17.93
N ILE A 319 -7.66 -31.24 -18.60
CA ILE A 319 -7.35 -30.99 -20.01
C ILE A 319 -8.44 -31.54 -20.95
N ALA A 320 -9.24 -32.50 -20.50
CA ALA A 320 -10.34 -33.09 -21.27
C ALA A 320 -11.69 -32.35 -21.14
N GLY A 321 -11.75 -31.23 -20.39
CA GLY A 321 -12.96 -30.44 -20.16
C GLY A 321 -13.13 -29.25 -21.10
N ASN A 322 -14.25 -28.54 -20.97
CA ASN A 322 -14.52 -27.30 -21.70
C ASN A 322 -13.42 -26.28 -21.40
N LYS A 323 -12.90 -25.61 -22.44
CA LYS A 323 -11.92 -24.54 -22.31
C LYS A 323 -12.49 -23.24 -22.87
N TYR A 324 -12.22 -22.17 -22.12
CA TYR A 324 -12.61 -20.82 -22.47
C TYR A 324 -11.35 -20.00 -22.72
N PHE A 325 -11.26 -19.39 -23.88
CA PHE A 325 -10.17 -18.50 -24.27
C PHE A 325 -10.67 -17.07 -24.18
N TYR A 326 -10.01 -16.27 -23.36
CA TYR A 326 -10.34 -14.85 -23.18
C TYR A 326 -9.20 -14.00 -23.68
N GLU A 327 -9.41 -13.27 -24.76
CA GLU A 327 -8.49 -12.28 -25.29
C GLU A 327 -8.84 -10.92 -24.70
N LEU A 328 -7.97 -10.38 -23.86
CA LEU A 328 -8.13 -9.08 -23.24
C LEU A 328 -7.22 -8.06 -23.91
N THR A 329 -7.76 -6.89 -24.19
CA THR A 329 -7.00 -5.74 -24.68
C THR A 329 -6.93 -4.71 -23.57
N PHE A 330 -5.69 -4.30 -23.24
CA PHE A 330 -5.41 -3.29 -22.23
C PHE A 330 -4.76 -2.08 -22.88
N SER A 331 -5.14 -0.86 -22.42
CA SER A 331 -4.45 0.38 -22.77
C SER A 331 -3.90 1.06 -21.52
N ASN A 332 -2.66 1.55 -21.63
CA ASN A 332 -2.06 2.40 -20.62
C ASN A 332 -2.36 3.87 -21.00
N LYS A 333 -3.36 4.44 -20.36
CA LYS A 333 -3.84 5.81 -20.60
C LYS A 333 -3.04 6.86 -19.83
N GLY A 334 -2.53 6.45 -18.65
CA GLY A 334 -1.78 7.34 -17.76
C GLY A 334 -0.33 7.54 -18.17
N GLY A 335 0.27 6.54 -18.81
CA GLY A 335 1.67 6.54 -19.22
C GLY A 335 2.61 5.75 -18.28
N LEU A 336 2.29 5.66 -17.00
CA LEU A 336 3.07 4.87 -16.04
C LEU A 336 2.85 3.36 -16.27
N VAL A 337 3.94 2.65 -16.52
CA VAL A 337 3.92 1.19 -16.71
C VAL A 337 3.79 0.48 -15.36
N MET A 338 2.84 -0.47 -15.27
CA MET A 338 2.61 -1.29 -14.07
C MET A 338 2.25 -2.73 -14.46
N PRO A 339 2.39 -3.72 -13.55
CA PRO A 339 1.90 -5.07 -13.77
C PRO A 339 0.38 -5.09 -14.00
N LEU A 340 -0.10 -6.09 -14.74
CA LEU A 340 -1.54 -6.33 -14.87
C LEU A 340 -1.98 -7.34 -13.80
N ILE A 341 -2.93 -6.95 -12.97
CA ILE A 341 -3.53 -7.81 -11.94
C ILE A 341 -4.99 -8.00 -12.33
N VAL A 342 -5.35 -9.21 -12.73
CA VAL A 342 -6.66 -9.52 -13.31
C VAL A 342 -7.42 -10.47 -12.39
N GLU A 343 -8.45 -10.00 -11.73
CA GLU A 343 -9.39 -10.84 -10.99
C GLU A 343 -10.49 -11.34 -11.92
N TRP A 344 -10.67 -12.65 -11.96
CA TRP A 344 -11.74 -13.34 -12.62
C TRP A 344 -12.81 -13.72 -11.60
N THR A 345 -14.06 -13.43 -11.90
CA THR A 345 -15.21 -14.02 -11.19
C THR A 345 -15.93 -14.93 -12.18
N PHE A 346 -16.05 -16.21 -11.84
CA PHE A 346 -16.70 -17.19 -12.69
C PHE A 346 -18.20 -17.27 -12.41
N LYS A 347 -18.97 -17.89 -13.32
CA LYS A 347 -20.43 -18.07 -13.17
C LYS A 347 -20.83 -18.88 -11.94
N ASP A 348 -19.95 -19.75 -11.46
CA ASP A 348 -20.15 -20.53 -10.23
C ASP A 348 -19.85 -19.73 -8.93
N GLY A 349 -19.49 -18.46 -9.07
CA GLY A 349 -19.15 -17.57 -7.96
C GLY A 349 -17.72 -17.68 -7.46
N THR A 350 -16.91 -18.62 -7.97
CA THR A 350 -15.48 -18.73 -7.59
C THR A 350 -14.67 -17.60 -8.21
N LYS A 351 -13.53 -17.27 -7.58
CA LYS A 351 -12.62 -16.20 -8.03
C LYS A 351 -11.21 -16.73 -8.23
N GLU A 352 -10.51 -16.12 -9.17
CA GLU A 352 -9.09 -16.40 -9.47
C GLU A 352 -8.40 -15.07 -9.81
N ILE A 353 -7.10 -14.94 -9.50
CA ILE A 353 -6.30 -13.76 -9.82
C ILE A 353 -5.09 -14.19 -10.66
N ASP A 354 -4.99 -13.61 -11.86
CA ASP A 354 -3.77 -13.67 -12.66
C ASP A 354 -2.92 -12.42 -12.46
N ARG A 355 -1.63 -12.61 -12.33
CA ARG A 355 -0.63 -11.53 -12.27
C ARG A 355 0.28 -11.62 -13.49
N VAL A 356 0.32 -10.57 -14.28
CA VAL A 356 1.17 -10.46 -15.47
C VAL A 356 2.21 -9.38 -15.23
N ALA A 357 3.46 -9.75 -15.30
CA ALA A 357 4.57 -8.84 -15.04
C ALA A 357 4.58 -7.64 -16.00
N ALA A 358 5.12 -6.51 -15.54
CA ALA A 358 5.16 -5.25 -16.29
C ALA A 358 5.91 -5.36 -17.64
N GLN A 359 6.76 -6.37 -17.80
CA GLN A 359 7.46 -6.69 -19.06
C GLN A 359 6.54 -6.93 -20.25
N ILE A 360 5.24 -7.15 -20.03
CA ILE A 360 4.26 -7.22 -21.12
C ILE A 360 4.22 -5.94 -21.97
N TRP A 361 4.56 -4.80 -21.36
CA TRP A 361 4.57 -3.48 -22.00
C TRP A 361 5.84 -3.18 -22.81
N ARG A 362 6.87 -4.04 -22.77
CA ARG A 362 8.18 -3.77 -23.44
C ARG A 362 8.08 -3.46 -24.91
N LYS A 363 7.15 -4.09 -25.64
CA LYS A 363 7.00 -3.87 -27.11
C LYS A 363 6.10 -2.68 -27.42
N ASN A 364 5.18 -2.37 -26.55
CA ASN A 364 4.24 -1.27 -26.72
C ASN A 364 3.74 -0.82 -25.35
N GLU A 365 4.19 0.34 -24.91
CA GLU A 365 3.83 0.90 -23.62
C GLU A 365 2.39 1.45 -23.57
N SER A 366 1.74 1.62 -24.73
CA SER A 366 0.41 2.20 -24.82
C SER A 366 -0.72 1.16 -24.88
N LYS A 367 -0.47 0.00 -25.49
CA LYS A 367 -1.49 -1.01 -25.73
C LYS A 367 -0.95 -2.42 -25.82
N VAL A 368 -1.57 -3.37 -25.12
CA VAL A 368 -1.23 -4.78 -25.17
C VAL A 368 -2.45 -5.66 -25.26
N VAL A 369 -2.28 -6.83 -25.88
CA VAL A 369 -3.30 -7.87 -25.97
C VAL A 369 -2.75 -9.13 -25.34
N LYS A 370 -3.54 -9.78 -24.49
CA LYS A 370 -3.16 -11.07 -23.86
C LYS A 370 -4.33 -12.03 -23.85
N THR A 371 -4.05 -13.25 -24.25
CA THR A 371 -4.99 -14.36 -24.18
C THR A 371 -4.78 -15.14 -22.88
N PHE A 372 -5.88 -15.40 -22.18
CA PHE A 372 -5.95 -16.26 -21.00
C PHE A 372 -6.80 -17.48 -21.29
N VAL A 373 -6.41 -18.62 -20.74
CA VAL A 373 -7.16 -19.87 -20.86
C VAL A 373 -7.73 -20.25 -19.50
N LYS A 374 -9.04 -20.43 -19.43
CA LYS A 374 -9.75 -20.80 -18.19
C LYS A 374 -10.59 -22.05 -18.40
N ASN A 375 -10.79 -22.81 -17.33
CA ASN A 375 -11.62 -24.03 -17.36
C ASN A 375 -13.10 -23.76 -17.03
N LYS A 376 -13.40 -22.52 -16.64
CA LYS A 376 -14.73 -22.07 -16.23
C LYS A 376 -15.17 -20.86 -17.05
N GLU A 377 -16.47 -20.74 -17.25
CA GLU A 377 -17.05 -19.58 -17.91
C GLU A 377 -17.04 -18.38 -16.96
N MET A 378 -16.49 -17.27 -17.45
CA MET A 378 -16.38 -16.02 -16.71
C MET A 378 -17.72 -15.30 -16.60
N ALA A 379 -17.97 -14.68 -15.44
CA ALA A 379 -19.07 -13.76 -15.19
C ALA A 379 -18.59 -12.29 -15.23
N SER A 380 -17.44 -11.98 -14.63
CA SER A 380 -16.87 -10.62 -14.63
C SER A 380 -15.35 -10.64 -14.49
N ILE A 381 -14.73 -9.52 -14.90
CA ILE A 381 -13.29 -9.25 -14.71
C ILE A 381 -13.17 -7.92 -13.97
N LYS A 382 -12.17 -7.86 -13.06
CA LYS A 382 -11.76 -6.62 -12.42
C LYS A 382 -10.24 -6.51 -12.45
N LEU A 383 -9.72 -5.36 -12.92
CA LEU A 383 -8.30 -5.04 -12.80
C LEU A 383 -8.02 -4.49 -11.40
N ASP A 384 -6.83 -4.79 -10.92
CA ASP A 384 -6.28 -4.33 -9.66
C ASP A 384 -7.29 -4.36 -8.47
N PRO A 385 -7.84 -5.54 -8.14
CA PRO A 385 -8.92 -5.66 -7.17
C PRO A 385 -8.52 -5.17 -5.77
N MET A 386 -7.22 -5.26 -5.44
CA MET A 386 -6.65 -4.86 -4.14
C MET A 386 -6.00 -3.47 -4.16
N ARG A 387 -6.14 -2.71 -5.26
CA ARG A 387 -5.59 -1.35 -5.40
C ARG A 387 -4.07 -1.29 -5.15
N GLU A 388 -3.35 -2.18 -5.81
CA GLU A 388 -1.91 -2.37 -5.63
C GLU A 388 -1.03 -1.50 -6.55
N THR A 389 -1.61 -0.88 -7.59
CA THR A 389 -0.87 -0.19 -8.66
C THR A 389 -1.01 1.34 -8.66
N ALA A 390 -1.77 1.91 -7.74
CA ALA A 390 -2.11 3.33 -7.69
C ALA A 390 -2.88 3.83 -8.94
N ASP A 391 -3.71 2.98 -9.52
CA ASP A 391 -4.55 3.34 -10.66
C ASP A 391 -5.49 4.49 -10.32
N ILE A 392 -5.47 5.54 -11.15
CA ILE A 392 -6.21 6.77 -10.90
C ILE A 392 -7.66 6.73 -11.40
N ASP A 393 -8.03 5.81 -12.29
CA ASP A 393 -9.39 5.68 -12.81
C ASP A 393 -9.91 4.23 -12.78
N GLU A 394 -10.39 3.80 -11.64
CA GLU A 394 -10.98 2.46 -11.48
C GLU A 394 -12.28 2.23 -12.30
N LYS A 395 -12.82 3.25 -12.94
CA LYS A 395 -14.06 3.11 -13.74
C LYS A 395 -13.84 2.32 -15.01
N ASN A 396 -12.63 2.34 -15.54
CA ASN A 396 -12.25 1.64 -16.76
C ASN A 396 -11.64 0.24 -16.49
N ASN A 397 -11.64 -0.21 -15.23
CA ASN A 397 -11.00 -1.43 -14.74
C ASN A 397 -11.92 -2.65 -14.65
N THR A 398 -13.20 -2.52 -15.01
CA THR A 398 -14.17 -3.60 -14.79
C THR A 398 -14.89 -3.97 -16.06
N TRP A 399 -14.98 -5.25 -16.32
CA TRP A 399 -15.88 -5.82 -17.32
C TRP A 399 -17.04 -6.52 -16.61
N ASN A 400 -18.25 -6.17 -16.95
CA ASN A 400 -19.58 -6.49 -16.41
C ASN A 400 -19.99 -5.57 -15.22
N VAL A 401 -21.31 -5.32 -15.17
CA VAL A 401 -21.88 -4.28 -14.28
C VAL A 401 -22.00 -4.80 -12.86
N GLU A 402 -21.24 -4.23 -11.92
CA GLU A 402 -21.63 -4.29 -10.51
C GLU A 402 -22.79 -3.30 -10.26
N THR A 403 -23.83 -3.72 -9.54
CA THR A 403 -24.93 -2.84 -9.14
C THR A 403 -24.41 -1.67 -8.30
N GLU A 404 -24.83 -0.47 -8.64
CA GLU A 404 -24.47 0.75 -7.90
C GLU A 404 -24.75 0.61 -6.39
N PRO A 405 -23.84 1.08 -5.53
CA PRO A 405 -24.12 1.13 -4.10
C PRO A 405 -25.34 2.00 -3.85
N SER A 406 -26.25 1.55 -3.00
CA SER A 406 -27.47 2.28 -2.68
C SER A 406 -27.14 3.68 -2.14
N LYS A 407 -28.03 4.67 -2.36
CA LYS A 407 -27.89 6.03 -1.80
C LYS A 407 -27.64 6.03 -0.30
N PHE A 408 -28.15 5.03 0.41
CA PHE A 408 -27.91 4.83 1.84
C PHE A 408 -26.47 4.40 2.16
N GLN A 409 -25.86 3.54 1.37
CA GLN A 409 -24.44 3.17 1.53
C GLN A 409 -23.52 4.35 1.25
N LEU A 410 -23.84 5.17 0.22
CA LEU A 410 -23.11 6.41 -0.07
C LEU A 410 -23.25 7.44 1.06
N PHE A 411 -24.43 7.56 1.67
CA PHE A 411 -24.65 8.45 2.83
C PHE A 411 -23.87 7.98 4.06
N LYS A 412 -23.89 6.70 4.38
CA LYS A 412 -23.15 6.10 5.49
C LYS A 412 -21.63 6.29 5.37
N ASN A 413 -21.11 6.34 4.15
CA ASN A 413 -19.70 6.58 3.86
C ASN A 413 -19.32 8.08 3.89
N ARG A 414 -20.27 8.99 3.65
CA ARG A 414 -20.07 10.46 3.73
C ARG A 414 -20.00 11.00 5.15
N THR A 415 -20.57 10.31 6.13
CA THR A 415 -20.61 10.77 7.53
C THR A 415 -19.30 10.61 8.29
N ARG A 416 -18.24 10.07 7.65
CA ARG A 416 -16.87 10.10 8.16
C ARG A 416 -16.09 11.19 7.44
N GLY A 417 -16.26 12.44 7.92
CA GLY A 417 -15.61 13.62 7.35
C GLY A 417 -14.08 13.64 7.50
N PRO A 418 -13.42 14.60 6.83
CA PRO A 418 -11.97 14.74 6.85
C PRO A 418 -11.42 15.06 8.23
N ARG A 419 -10.15 14.72 8.44
CA ARG A 419 -9.39 14.94 9.67
C ARG A 419 -9.58 16.37 10.21
N GLY A 420 -9.98 16.50 11.46
CA GLY A 420 -9.85 17.73 12.24
C GLY A 420 -11.07 18.63 12.37
N ALA A 421 -12.23 18.27 11.83
CA ALA A 421 -13.45 19.06 12.00
C ALA A 421 -14.50 18.29 12.81
N SER A 422 -14.27 18.08 14.11
CA SER A 422 -15.37 17.81 15.03
C SER A 422 -15.44 18.94 16.06
N ASN A 423 -16.39 19.84 15.90
CA ASN A 423 -16.81 20.80 16.93
C ASN A 423 -17.61 20.13 18.07
N GLY A 424 -17.34 18.87 18.39
CA GLY A 424 -18.02 18.11 19.42
C GLY A 424 -17.09 17.22 20.23
N ALA A 425 -17.47 16.88 21.46
CA ALA A 425 -16.72 15.98 22.32
C ALA A 425 -16.41 14.66 21.62
N ASN A 426 -15.14 14.21 21.68
CA ASN A 426 -14.69 12.94 21.11
C ASN A 426 -15.33 11.74 21.87
N PRO A 427 -15.27 10.49 21.32
CA PRO A 427 -15.88 9.33 21.98
C PRO A 427 -15.43 9.12 23.42
N MET A 428 -14.16 9.35 23.74
CA MET A 428 -13.61 9.21 25.09
C MET A 428 -14.18 10.25 26.05
N GLN A 429 -14.32 11.52 25.61
CA GLN A 429 -14.94 12.58 26.40
C GLN A 429 -16.44 12.32 26.66
N LYS A 430 -17.16 11.75 25.67
CA LYS A 430 -18.57 11.37 25.83
C LYS A 430 -18.77 10.27 26.87
N GLU A 431 -17.88 9.30 26.88
CA GLU A 431 -17.90 8.19 27.85
C GLU A 431 -17.65 8.70 29.27
N ILE A 432 -16.62 9.52 29.48
CA ILE A 432 -16.32 10.14 30.79
C ILE A 432 -17.50 10.95 31.31
N ALA A 433 -18.16 11.71 30.45
CA ALA A 433 -19.35 12.50 30.85
C ALA A 433 -20.56 11.63 31.30
N THR A 434 -20.57 10.35 30.89
CA THR A 434 -21.62 9.40 31.31
C THR A 434 -21.35 8.81 32.68
N TYR A 435 -20.10 8.73 33.14
CA TYR A 435 -19.70 8.24 34.45
C TYR A 435 -19.72 9.31 35.55
N ILE A 436 -19.80 10.61 35.19
CA ILE A 436 -19.81 11.74 36.13
C ILE A 436 -21.24 12.19 36.46
N LYS A 437 -22.26 11.61 35.82
CA LYS A 437 -23.69 11.80 36.21
C LYS A 437 -24.15 10.66 37.10
#